data_41ec17916f4d97aa9f3412bf9d2de8b9
#
_entry.id   41ec17916f4d97aa9f3412bf9d2de8b9
#
_cell.length_a   1.000
_cell.length_b   1.000
_cell.length_c   1.000
_cell.angle_alpha   90.00
_cell.angle_beta   90.00
_cell.angle_gamma   90.00
#
_symmetry.space_group_name_H-M   'P 1'
#
loop_
_entity.id
_entity.type
_entity.pdbx_description
1 polymer ?
#
loop_
_entity_poly.entity_id
_entity_poly.type
_entity_poly.pdbx_seq_one_letter_code
_entity_poly.pdbx_strand_id
1 'polypeptide(L)'
;SLTAKMKEGKYVGGRAPYGYKKDPNNKNHLIIDKEQAKVVKTIYNLALEGLTFFKIAKKLTSLKIKTPAQYYDFNWCNKYNYKFGQWHSSTIRDILTNRIYTGDLVQHKRVKINYKVKKVVPNQKSNYIIVKNTHEAIIDKETFLKVQKLIPKSVGRIEKKEQHLLDGLLY
;
A
#
# COMPACT_ATOMS: atom_id res chain seq x y z
N SER A 1 15.03 4.61 -20.56
CA SER A 1 14.03 3.58 -20.31
C SER A 1 13.30 3.83 -18.99
N LEU A 2 12.16 3.20 -18.76
CA LEU A 2 11.40 3.33 -17.51
C LEU A 2 12.24 2.88 -16.29
N THR A 3 12.99 1.82 -16.45
CA THR A 3 13.89 1.27 -15.43
C THR A 3 15.03 2.24 -15.08
N ALA A 4 15.56 2.97 -16.05
CA ALA A 4 16.57 4.00 -15.80
C ALA A 4 16.00 5.10 -14.89
N LYS A 5 14.80 5.61 -15.19
CA LYS A 5 14.11 6.61 -14.34
C LYS A 5 13.89 6.11 -12.93
N MET A 6 13.52 4.83 -12.75
CA MET A 6 13.37 4.23 -11.42
C MET A 6 14.68 4.19 -10.61
N LYS A 7 15.81 3.84 -11.27
CA LYS A 7 17.15 3.84 -10.67
C LYS A 7 17.64 5.23 -10.29
N GLU A 8 17.22 6.26 -11.04
CA GLU A 8 17.48 7.67 -10.73
C GLU A 8 16.61 8.21 -9.57
N GLY A 9 15.79 7.39 -8.93
CA GLY A 9 14.90 7.84 -7.85
C GLY A 9 13.67 8.63 -8.33
N LYS A 10 13.36 8.58 -9.61
CA LYS A 10 12.17 9.22 -10.17
C LYS A 10 10.93 8.35 -9.96
N TYR A 11 9.86 8.94 -9.45
CA TYR A 11 8.58 8.25 -9.30
C TYR A 11 7.91 8.03 -10.66
N VAL A 12 7.66 6.78 -11.01
CA VAL A 12 7.07 6.41 -12.32
C VAL A 12 5.62 5.91 -12.22
N GLY A 13 5.04 5.90 -11.03
CA GLY A 13 3.64 5.51 -10.83
C GLY A 13 2.66 6.47 -11.52
N GLY A 14 1.55 5.96 -12.00
CA GLY A 14 0.49 6.78 -12.61
C GLY A 14 -0.09 7.80 -11.64
N ARG A 15 -0.37 7.39 -10.40
CA ARG A 15 -0.90 8.23 -9.33
C ARG A 15 0.03 8.25 -8.14
N ALA A 16 0.08 9.39 -7.42
CA ALA A 16 0.81 9.48 -6.16
C ALA A 16 0.14 8.59 -5.09
N PRO A 17 0.90 8.02 -4.15
CA PRO A 17 0.32 7.35 -2.99
C PRO A 17 -0.44 8.32 -2.10
N TYR A 18 -1.42 7.82 -1.34
CA TYR A 18 -2.15 8.63 -0.37
C TYR A 18 -1.18 9.30 0.62
N GLY A 19 -1.36 10.57 0.90
CA GLY A 19 -0.41 11.37 1.68
C GLY A 19 0.55 12.21 0.83
N TYR A 20 0.67 11.88 -0.46
CA TYR A 20 1.50 12.59 -1.41
C TYR A 20 0.71 13.03 -2.64
N LYS A 21 1.22 14.04 -3.31
CA LYS A 21 0.80 14.46 -4.66
C LYS A 21 2.03 14.61 -5.56
N LYS A 22 1.83 14.54 -6.86
CA LYS A 22 2.90 14.81 -7.81
C LYS A 22 3.19 16.31 -7.85
N ASP A 23 4.47 16.64 -7.93
CA ASP A 23 4.89 18.02 -8.13
C ASP A 23 4.36 18.54 -9.49
N PRO A 24 3.66 19.68 -9.53
CA PRO A 24 3.21 20.29 -10.79
C PRO A 24 4.35 20.53 -11.80
N ASN A 25 5.52 20.90 -11.30
CA ASN A 25 6.70 21.21 -12.12
C ASN A 25 7.48 19.96 -12.52
N ASN A 26 7.41 18.90 -11.70
CA ASN A 26 8.12 17.64 -11.94
C ASN A 26 7.24 16.44 -11.62
N LYS A 27 6.52 15.90 -12.59
CA LYS A 27 5.60 14.75 -12.45
C LYS A 27 6.25 13.47 -11.88
N ASN A 28 7.59 13.42 -11.87
CA ASN A 28 8.35 12.29 -11.32
C ASN A 28 8.82 12.53 -9.88
N HIS A 29 8.50 13.68 -9.28
CA HIS A 29 8.77 13.99 -7.89
C HIS A 29 7.48 13.97 -7.05
N LEU A 30 7.58 13.53 -5.79
CA LEU A 30 6.47 13.48 -4.85
C LEU A 30 6.64 14.61 -3.82
N ILE A 31 5.58 15.36 -3.61
CA ILE A 31 5.49 16.38 -2.56
C ILE A 31 4.37 16.01 -1.58
N ILE A 32 4.51 16.41 -0.32
CA ILE A 32 3.54 16.11 0.72
C ILE A 32 2.21 16.84 0.45
N ASP A 33 1.11 16.10 0.55
CA ASP A 33 -0.23 16.67 0.68
C ASP A 33 -0.55 16.80 2.17
N LYS A 34 -0.64 18.04 2.66
CA LYS A 34 -0.76 18.35 4.10
C LYS A 34 -2.00 17.70 4.76
N GLU A 35 -3.14 17.64 4.05
CA GLU A 35 -4.36 17.07 4.60
C GLU A 35 -4.25 15.55 4.70
N GLN A 36 -3.85 14.90 3.61
CA GLN A 36 -3.68 13.45 3.57
C GLN A 36 -2.55 12.98 4.50
N ALA A 37 -1.46 13.73 4.61
CA ALA A 37 -0.34 13.41 5.48
C ALA A 37 -0.73 13.40 6.97
N LYS A 38 -1.63 14.29 7.40
CA LYS A 38 -2.20 14.26 8.76
C LYS A 38 -2.91 12.94 9.03
N VAL A 39 -3.70 12.46 8.09
CA VAL A 39 -4.41 11.18 8.20
C VAL A 39 -3.43 10.01 8.27
N VAL A 40 -2.37 10.03 7.44
CA VAL A 40 -1.31 9.00 7.48
C VAL A 40 -0.65 8.98 8.86
N LYS A 41 -0.27 10.13 9.43
CA LYS A 41 0.30 10.22 10.79
C LYS A 41 -0.67 9.67 11.84
N THR A 42 -1.95 10.00 11.75
CA THR A 42 -2.98 9.46 12.64
C THR A 42 -3.06 7.92 12.56
N ILE A 43 -3.00 7.34 11.35
CA ILE A 43 -3.01 5.89 11.15
C ILE A 43 -1.80 5.24 11.85
N TYR A 44 -0.61 5.83 11.71
CA TYR A 44 0.61 5.32 12.36
C TYR A 44 0.53 5.42 13.89
N ASN A 45 0.01 6.53 14.44
CA ASN A 45 -0.18 6.70 15.89
C ASN A 45 -1.15 5.65 16.45
N LEU A 46 -2.30 5.43 15.79
CA LEU A 46 -3.26 4.41 16.19
C LEU A 46 -2.67 2.98 16.13
N ALA A 47 -1.79 2.73 15.16
CA ALA A 47 -1.08 1.44 15.08
C ALA A 47 -0.07 1.29 16.23
N LEU A 48 0.63 2.35 16.63
CA LEU A 48 1.53 2.35 17.80
C LEU A 48 0.77 2.15 19.12
N GLU A 49 -0.47 2.64 19.23
CA GLU A 49 -1.38 2.38 20.35
C GLU A 49 -1.86 0.91 20.38
N GLY A 50 -1.46 0.07 19.43
CA GLY A 50 -1.82 -1.35 19.38
C GLY A 50 -3.18 -1.65 18.75
N LEU A 51 -3.82 -0.70 18.07
CA LEU A 51 -5.08 -0.94 17.38
C LEU A 51 -4.88 -1.85 16.16
N THR A 52 -5.78 -2.82 15.99
CA THR A 52 -5.80 -3.66 14.78
C THR A 52 -6.22 -2.86 13.55
N PHE A 53 -5.83 -3.32 12.36
CA PHE A 53 -6.19 -2.67 11.09
C PHE A 53 -7.69 -2.44 10.94
N PHE A 54 -8.50 -3.39 11.43
CA PHE A 54 -9.96 -3.30 11.42
C PHE A 54 -10.46 -2.18 12.34
N LYS A 55 -9.93 -2.08 13.58
CA LYS A 55 -10.31 -1.02 14.51
C LYS A 55 -9.91 0.36 14.01
N ILE A 56 -8.72 0.49 13.40
CA ILE A 56 -8.27 1.75 12.77
C ILE A 56 -9.22 2.13 11.64
N ALA A 57 -9.52 1.20 10.72
CA ALA A 57 -10.43 1.45 9.61
C ALA A 57 -11.83 1.89 10.08
N LYS A 58 -12.38 1.20 11.10
CA LYS A 58 -13.66 1.55 11.71
C LYS A 58 -13.64 2.96 12.32
N LYS A 59 -12.57 3.32 13.04
CA LYS A 59 -12.40 4.66 13.65
C LYS A 59 -12.33 5.76 12.60
N LEU A 60 -11.56 5.58 11.53
CA LEU A 60 -11.48 6.56 10.43
C LEU A 60 -12.82 6.72 9.70
N THR A 61 -13.55 5.63 9.52
CA THR A 61 -14.89 5.66 8.92
C THR A 61 -15.89 6.40 9.80
N SER A 62 -15.89 6.18 11.13
CA SER A 62 -16.77 6.89 12.07
C SER A 62 -16.47 8.38 12.12
N LEU A 63 -15.22 8.78 11.95
CA LEU A 63 -14.79 10.19 11.85
C LEU A 63 -15.06 10.80 10.47
N LYS A 64 -15.69 10.06 9.55
CA LYS A 64 -16.02 10.50 8.17
C LYS A 64 -14.79 11.04 7.40
N ILE A 65 -13.61 10.51 7.70
CA ILE A 65 -12.38 10.90 7.00
C ILE A 65 -12.41 10.32 5.59
N LYS A 66 -12.17 11.17 4.58
CA LYS A 66 -12.16 10.77 3.17
C LYS A 66 -11.15 9.65 2.91
N THR A 67 -11.60 8.60 2.25
CA THR A 67 -10.75 7.50 1.82
C THR A 67 -9.89 7.90 0.61
N PRO A 68 -8.80 7.17 0.33
CA PRO A 68 -8.03 7.39 -0.91
C PRO A 68 -8.89 7.33 -2.17
N ALA A 69 -9.89 6.46 -2.22
CA ALA A 69 -10.81 6.34 -3.35
C ALA A 69 -11.66 7.61 -3.56
N GLN A 70 -12.15 8.22 -2.47
CA GLN A 70 -12.89 9.47 -2.53
C GLN A 70 -12.03 10.66 -2.92
N TYR A 71 -10.75 10.66 -2.52
CA TYR A 71 -9.80 11.71 -2.88
C TYR A 71 -9.48 11.73 -4.38
N TYR A 72 -9.46 10.55 -5.00
CA TYR A 72 -9.12 10.39 -6.41
C TYR A 72 -10.34 10.25 -7.32
N ASP A 73 -11.54 10.47 -6.80
CA ASP A 73 -12.83 10.39 -7.53
C ASP A 73 -12.95 9.10 -8.37
N PHE A 74 -12.80 7.96 -7.68
CA PHE A 74 -12.84 6.66 -8.33
C PHE A 74 -14.29 6.21 -8.63
N ASN A 75 -14.80 6.58 -9.78
CA ASN A 75 -16.12 6.11 -10.27
C ASN A 75 -16.22 4.58 -10.43
N TRP A 76 -15.10 3.84 -10.49
CA TRP A 76 -15.12 2.38 -10.57
C TRP A 76 -15.65 1.69 -9.30
N CYS A 77 -15.65 2.39 -8.16
CA CYS A 77 -16.20 1.86 -6.91
C CYS A 77 -17.69 1.48 -7.06
N ASN A 78 -18.43 2.18 -7.93
CA ASN A 78 -19.83 1.90 -8.20
C ASN A 78 -20.04 0.54 -8.91
N LYS A 79 -19.06 0.09 -9.70
CA LYS A 79 -19.13 -1.19 -10.43
C LYS A 79 -19.07 -2.43 -9.53
N TYR A 80 -18.50 -2.31 -8.33
CA TYR A 80 -18.26 -3.45 -7.43
C TYR A 80 -19.02 -3.37 -6.11
N ASN A 81 -20.08 -2.57 -6.02
CA ASN A 81 -20.90 -2.40 -4.80
C ASN A 81 -20.08 -2.07 -3.53
N TYR A 82 -18.90 -1.48 -3.69
CA TYR A 82 -18.10 -0.98 -2.58
C TYR A 82 -18.83 0.22 -1.95
N LYS A 83 -19.16 0.13 -0.67
CA LYS A 83 -19.72 1.27 0.07
C LYS A 83 -18.71 2.41 0.02
N PHE A 84 -19.04 3.42 -0.78
CA PHE A 84 -18.22 4.62 -0.94
C PHE A 84 -18.03 5.28 0.43
N GLY A 85 -16.81 5.59 0.82
CA GLY A 85 -16.49 6.26 2.08
C GLY A 85 -16.14 5.37 3.26
N GLN A 86 -16.06 4.05 3.08
CA GLN A 86 -15.58 3.16 4.13
C GLN A 86 -14.10 2.86 3.98
N TRP A 87 -13.37 3.01 5.08
CA TRP A 87 -12.00 2.54 5.17
C TRP A 87 -11.97 1.02 5.30
N HIS A 88 -11.07 0.37 4.58
CA HIS A 88 -10.87 -1.07 4.65
C HIS A 88 -9.56 -1.41 5.35
N SER A 89 -9.52 -2.52 6.09
CA SER A 89 -8.31 -3.01 6.77
C SER A 89 -7.15 -3.28 5.80
N SER A 90 -7.44 -3.68 4.57
CA SER A 90 -6.43 -3.82 3.50
C SER A 90 -5.75 -2.50 3.17
N THR A 91 -6.52 -1.41 3.05
CA THR A 91 -5.98 -0.07 2.78
C THR A 91 -5.08 0.41 3.93
N ILE A 92 -5.51 0.18 5.18
CA ILE A 92 -4.69 0.48 6.37
C ILE A 92 -3.38 -0.31 6.36
N ARG A 93 -3.45 -1.61 6.08
CA ARG A 93 -2.27 -2.47 5.94
C ARG A 93 -1.32 -1.96 4.86
N ASP A 94 -1.85 -1.63 3.69
CA ASP A 94 -1.05 -1.11 2.57
C ASP A 94 -0.34 0.19 2.95
N ILE A 95 -1.01 1.10 3.66
CA ILE A 95 -0.41 2.33 4.17
C ILE A 95 0.70 2.01 5.19
N LEU A 96 0.43 1.19 6.20
CA LEU A 96 1.39 0.89 7.26
C LEU A 96 2.62 0.09 6.79
N THR A 97 2.51 -0.67 5.70
CA THR A 97 3.61 -1.49 5.16
C THR A 97 4.39 -0.83 4.02
N ASN A 98 3.96 0.34 3.56
CA ASN A 98 4.60 0.99 2.42
C ASN A 98 5.74 1.90 2.86
N ARG A 99 6.98 1.54 2.48
CA ARG A 99 8.19 2.31 2.78
C ARG A 99 8.23 3.71 2.15
N ILE A 100 7.33 4.02 1.23
CA ILE A 100 7.30 5.34 0.60
C ILE A 100 7.11 6.47 1.63
N TYR A 101 6.43 6.18 2.73
CA TYR A 101 6.20 7.15 3.80
C TYR A 101 7.46 7.55 4.57
N THR A 102 8.55 6.78 4.43
CA THR A 102 9.87 7.09 5.01
C THR A 102 10.80 7.85 4.06
N GLY A 103 10.30 8.31 2.92
CA GLY A 103 11.09 8.98 1.89
C GLY A 103 11.82 8.05 0.92
N ASP A 104 11.65 6.73 1.08
CA ASP A 104 12.31 5.73 0.23
C ASP A 104 11.36 5.26 -0.88
N LEU A 105 11.79 5.29 -2.14
CA LEU A 105 11.05 4.68 -3.24
C LEU A 105 11.39 3.22 -3.40
N VAL A 106 10.37 2.36 -3.41
CA VAL A 106 10.48 0.94 -3.74
C VAL A 106 9.62 0.67 -4.97
N GLN A 107 10.27 0.52 -6.11
CA GLN A 107 9.62 0.37 -7.41
C GLN A 107 9.96 -0.99 -8.03
N HIS A 108 9.44 -1.27 -9.23
CA HIS A 108 9.67 -2.53 -9.95
C HIS A 108 9.12 -3.77 -9.22
N LYS A 109 8.07 -3.56 -8.39
CA LYS A 109 7.42 -4.66 -7.63
C LYS A 109 6.61 -5.62 -8.51
N ARG A 110 6.26 -5.20 -9.72
CA ARG A 110 5.49 -5.97 -10.71
C ARG A 110 6.12 -5.84 -12.07
N VAL A 111 6.09 -6.92 -12.83
CA VAL A 111 6.62 -6.99 -14.21
C VAL A 111 5.59 -7.63 -15.13
N LYS A 112 5.61 -7.22 -16.41
CA LYS A 112 4.89 -7.95 -17.46
C LYS A 112 5.69 -9.20 -17.82
N ILE A 113 5.02 -10.32 -18.02
CA ILE A 113 5.67 -11.59 -18.38
C ILE A 113 6.42 -11.43 -19.71
N ASN A 114 5.77 -10.85 -20.72
CA ASN A 114 6.40 -10.40 -21.95
C ASN A 114 5.54 -9.31 -22.62
N TYR A 115 6.01 -8.76 -23.76
CA TYR A 115 5.30 -7.69 -24.46
C TYR A 115 3.99 -8.15 -25.12
N LYS A 116 3.88 -9.41 -25.50
CA LYS A 116 2.68 -10.01 -26.13
C LYS A 116 1.59 -10.33 -25.11
N VAL A 117 1.96 -10.69 -23.89
CA VAL A 117 1.03 -11.08 -22.83
C VAL A 117 0.85 -9.91 -21.86
N LYS A 118 -0.35 -9.34 -21.82
CA LYS A 118 -0.69 -8.23 -20.93
C LYS A 118 -0.72 -8.60 -19.43
N LYS A 119 -0.42 -9.87 -19.07
CA LYS A 119 -0.43 -10.35 -17.69
C LYS A 119 0.73 -9.76 -16.91
N VAL A 120 0.40 -9.15 -15.77
CA VAL A 120 1.37 -8.56 -14.83
C VAL A 120 1.48 -9.49 -13.62
N VAL A 121 2.71 -9.85 -13.26
CA VAL A 121 3.02 -10.73 -12.13
C VAL A 121 3.86 -10.01 -11.08
N PRO A 122 3.81 -10.43 -9.81
CA PRO A 122 4.74 -9.94 -8.80
C PRO A 122 6.18 -10.25 -9.21
N ASN A 123 7.07 -9.29 -8.99
CA ASN A 123 8.50 -9.48 -9.19
C ASN A 123 9.14 -10.07 -7.93
N GLN A 124 10.29 -10.70 -8.06
CA GLN A 124 11.09 -11.15 -6.91
C GLN A 124 11.59 -9.93 -6.12
N LYS A 125 11.63 -10.03 -4.80
CA LYS A 125 12.07 -8.94 -3.92
C LYS A 125 13.50 -8.49 -4.19
N SER A 126 14.38 -9.41 -4.63
CA SER A 126 15.74 -9.13 -5.05
C SER A 126 15.84 -8.16 -6.23
N ASN A 127 14.82 -8.13 -7.08
CA ASN A 127 14.78 -7.30 -8.28
C ASN A 127 14.08 -5.95 -8.04
N TYR A 128 13.66 -5.65 -6.80
CA TYR A 128 13.06 -4.36 -6.48
C TYR A 128 14.11 -3.25 -6.60
N ILE A 129 13.73 -2.15 -7.20
CA ILE A 129 14.57 -0.95 -7.27
C ILE A 129 14.24 -0.09 -6.06
N ILE A 130 15.21 0.02 -5.14
CA ILE A 130 15.08 0.78 -3.89
C ILE A 130 16.02 1.96 -3.96
N VAL A 131 15.45 3.17 -3.94
CA VAL A 131 16.21 4.42 -3.87
C VAL A 131 15.79 5.17 -2.61
N LYS A 132 16.77 5.49 -1.76
CA LYS A 132 16.55 6.15 -0.47
C LYS A 132 16.46 7.66 -0.61
N ASN A 133 15.69 8.30 0.29
CA ASN A 133 15.63 9.75 0.44
C ASN A 133 15.33 10.50 -0.87
N THR A 134 14.35 10.03 -1.64
CA THR A 134 13.96 10.62 -2.93
C THR A 134 12.94 11.76 -2.78
N HIS A 135 12.26 11.84 -1.64
CA HIS A 135 11.22 12.83 -1.34
C HIS A 135 11.10 13.01 0.17
N GLU A 136 10.39 14.04 0.59
CA GLU A 136 10.17 14.33 2.00
C GLU A 136 9.37 13.21 2.70
N ALA A 137 9.86 12.74 3.85
CA ALA A 137 9.22 11.68 4.62
C ALA A 137 8.03 12.23 5.43
N ILE A 138 6.90 11.52 5.42
CA ILE A 138 5.75 11.81 6.31
C ILE A 138 5.98 11.17 7.69
N ILE A 139 6.64 10.01 7.71
CA ILE A 139 6.91 9.20 8.90
C ILE A 139 8.41 8.95 8.98
N ASP A 140 8.98 9.10 10.16
CA ASP A 140 10.38 8.77 10.41
C ASP A 140 10.62 7.25 10.35
N LYS A 141 11.86 6.87 10.01
CA LYS A 141 12.25 5.46 9.84
C LYS A 141 12.10 4.65 11.13
N GLU A 142 12.32 5.28 12.28
CA GLU A 142 12.20 4.62 13.57
C GLU A 142 10.75 4.25 13.88
N THR A 143 9.82 5.19 13.73
CA THR A 143 8.38 4.95 13.86
C THR A 143 7.89 3.88 12.90
N PHE A 144 8.32 3.94 11.63
CA PHE A 144 7.99 2.91 10.64
C PHE A 144 8.44 1.53 11.12
N LEU A 145 9.69 1.38 11.58
CA LEU A 145 10.21 0.10 12.06
C LEU A 145 9.51 -0.41 13.31
N LYS A 146 9.14 0.48 14.26
CA LYS A 146 8.33 0.12 15.43
C LYS A 146 7.00 -0.48 15.01
N VAL A 147 6.30 0.18 14.06
CA VAL A 147 5.02 -0.33 13.54
C VAL A 147 5.19 -1.66 12.83
N GLN A 148 6.27 -1.85 12.01
CA GLN A 148 6.52 -3.15 11.35
C GLN A 148 6.67 -4.32 12.35
N LYS A 149 7.22 -4.07 13.55
CA LYS A 149 7.33 -5.09 14.60
C LYS A 149 5.97 -5.45 15.22
N LEU A 150 5.04 -4.50 15.26
CA LEU A 150 3.69 -4.69 15.81
C LEU A 150 2.74 -5.37 14.82
N ILE A 151 3.03 -5.28 13.51
CA ILE A 151 2.20 -5.92 12.49
C ILE A 151 2.39 -7.44 12.56
N PRO A 152 1.31 -8.22 12.82
CA PRO A 152 1.43 -9.66 12.83
C PRO A 152 1.93 -10.15 11.47
N LYS A 153 3.00 -10.92 11.48
CA LYS A 153 3.45 -11.64 10.28
C LYS A 153 2.28 -12.51 9.85
N SER A 154 1.79 -12.37 8.61
CA SER A 154 0.75 -13.25 8.11
C SER A 154 1.25 -14.69 8.26
N VAL A 155 0.57 -15.46 9.10
CA VAL A 155 0.74 -16.92 9.08
C VAL A 155 0.47 -17.33 7.65
N GLY A 156 1.42 -17.99 7.01
CA GLY A 156 1.30 -18.46 5.64
C GLY A 156 -0.07 -19.15 5.50
N ARG A 157 -0.71 -18.96 4.36
CA ARG A 157 -1.96 -19.65 4.05
C ARG A 157 -1.71 -21.12 4.36
N ILE A 158 -2.38 -21.67 5.37
CA ILE A 158 -2.34 -23.09 5.65
C ILE A 158 -2.76 -23.71 4.32
N GLU A 159 -1.85 -24.42 3.66
CA GLU A 159 -2.20 -25.21 2.49
C GLU A 159 -3.37 -26.08 2.94
N LYS A 160 -4.53 -25.88 2.30
CA LYS A 160 -5.63 -26.81 2.48
C LYS A 160 -5.05 -28.16 2.12
N LYS A 161 -4.86 -29.05 3.09
CA LYS A 161 -4.63 -30.46 2.82
C LYS A 161 -5.65 -30.82 1.77
N GLU A 162 -5.20 -31.33 0.62
CA GLU A 162 -6.10 -31.91 -0.37
C GLU A 162 -6.90 -32.96 0.38
N GLN A 163 -8.20 -32.68 0.57
CA GLN A 163 -9.12 -33.71 1.02
C GLN A 163 -9.14 -34.70 -0.12
N HIS A 164 -8.52 -35.88 0.08
CA HIS A 164 -8.66 -37.00 -0.83
C HIS A 164 -10.15 -37.28 -0.97
N LEU A 165 -10.61 -37.34 -2.21
CA LEU A 165 -12.01 -37.67 -2.59
C LEU A 165 -12.56 -38.95 -1.95
N LEU A 166 -11.72 -39.71 -1.24
CA LEU A 166 -12.05 -40.99 -0.60
C LEU A 166 -11.99 -40.91 0.95
N ASP A 167 -11.72 -39.75 1.56
CA ASP A 167 -11.82 -39.60 3.02
C ASP A 167 -13.29 -39.63 3.44
N GLY A 168 -13.80 -40.79 3.73
CA GLY A 168 -15.17 -41.03 4.19
C GLY A 168 -15.89 -42.23 3.55
N LEU A 169 -15.24 -42.98 2.65
CA LEU A 169 -15.83 -44.10 1.94
C LEU A 169 -15.34 -45.49 2.41
N LEU A 170 -14.62 -45.57 3.51
CA LEU A 170 -14.21 -46.83 4.13
C LEU A 170 -15.00 -47.06 5.42
N TYR A 171 -16.13 -47.71 5.31
CA TYR A 171 -16.75 -48.58 6.32
C TYR A 171 -16.63 -49.99 5.86
#